data_04dc26e6d3cffb96b1d4c309e0b4c5a1
#
_entry.id   04dc26e6d3cffb96b1d4c309e0b4c5a1
#
_cell.length_a   1.000
_cell.length_b   1.000
_cell.length_c   1.000
_cell.angle_alpha   90.00
_cell.angle_beta   90.00
_cell.angle_gamma   90.00
#
_symmetry.space_group_name_H-M   'P 1'
#
loop_
_entity.id
_entity.type
_entity.pdbx_description
1 polymer ?
#
loop_
_entity_poly.entity_id
_entity_poly.type
_entity_poly.pdbx_seq_one_letter_code
_entity_poly.pdbx_strand_id
1 'polypeptide(L)'
;MTALRVWVEGIGLWSPRLGDFAALGALLDGETPAPSPKRPAATMLSPNERRRAPESALLAVEVAGQAVAMSARDASTLPCVFASAHGDQPITDYMCATLAQAPAELSPIRFHNSVHNAPVGCWTMASGCHAPSTAVAAQGASFGAGLLEAASQTVADQRPVLLVCSDTAGSGPLGEVTRCSESFAVALVLAAAAGPASIASLDLQLLARQAPAPLPEPLAEWRRGNPSATSLALLTLLNRGSGRCQLAAASGLGLQVDVERTDKELAK
;
A
#
# COMPACT_ATOMS: atom_id res chain seq x y z
N MET A 1 -15.71 18.86 -13.24
CA MET A 1 -15.59 18.20 -11.90
C MET A 1 -14.35 18.77 -11.25
N THR A 2 -14.44 19.21 -10.00
CA THR A 2 -13.30 19.75 -9.26
C THR A 2 -12.35 18.61 -8.94
N ALA A 3 -11.06 18.74 -9.23
CA ALA A 3 -10.05 17.77 -8.84
C ALA A 3 -9.89 17.78 -7.30
N LEU A 4 -9.67 16.59 -6.70
CA LEU A 4 -9.28 16.49 -5.30
C LEU A 4 -7.77 16.77 -5.21
N ARG A 5 -7.36 17.77 -4.44
CA ARG A 5 -5.95 18.07 -4.19
C ARG A 5 -5.55 17.63 -2.80
N VAL A 6 -4.48 16.84 -2.72
CA VAL A 6 -3.84 16.44 -1.47
C VAL A 6 -2.32 16.52 -1.59
N TRP A 7 -1.61 16.52 -0.46
CA TRP A 7 -0.14 16.53 -0.41
C TRP A 7 0.37 15.24 0.20
N VAL A 8 1.39 14.65 -0.41
CA VAL A 8 2.11 13.49 0.13
C VAL A 8 3.16 13.99 1.11
N GLU A 9 3.13 13.48 2.34
CA GLU A 9 4.10 13.81 3.39
C GLU A 9 4.98 12.63 3.78
N GLY A 10 4.58 11.42 3.47
CA GLY A 10 5.35 10.23 3.77
C GLY A 10 5.04 9.10 2.82
N ILE A 11 6.05 8.29 2.54
CA ILE A 11 5.98 7.16 1.62
C ILE A 11 6.61 5.94 2.29
N GLY A 12 5.93 4.81 2.26
CA GLY A 12 6.46 3.51 2.60
C GLY A 12 6.35 2.56 1.42
N LEU A 13 7.34 1.69 1.27
CA LEU A 13 7.40 0.69 0.22
C LEU A 13 8.11 -0.55 0.75
N TRP A 14 7.56 -1.72 0.45
CA TRP A 14 8.25 -2.98 0.70
C TRP A 14 7.86 -4.03 -0.34
N SER A 15 8.87 -4.74 -0.80
CA SER A 15 8.76 -5.97 -1.58
C SER A 15 10.01 -6.83 -1.35
N PRO A 16 10.06 -8.10 -1.77
CA PRO A 16 11.29 -8.90 -1.73
C PRO A 16 12.47 -8.28 -2.49
N ARG A 17 12.20 -7.32 -3.39
CA ARG A 17 13.19 -6.66 -4.25
C ARG A 17 13.54 -5.24 -3.80
N LEU A 18 12.66 -4.57 -3.07
CA LEU A 18 12.82 -3.19 -2.59
C LEU A 18 12.40 -3.11 -1.13
N GLY A 19 13.34 -2.78 -0.25
CA GLY A 19 13.10 -2.68 1.19
C GLY A 19 12.38 -1.41 1.62
N ASP A 20 12.48 -0.35 0.81
CA ASP A 20 11.91 0.98 1.08
C ASP A 20 11.82 1.84 -0.18
N PHE A 21 11.33 3.07 -0.02
CA PHE A 21 11.20 4.02 -1.13
C PHE A 21 12.55 4.53 -1.65
N ALA A 22 13.60 4.59 -0.80
CA ALA A 22 14.94 5.00 -1.22
C ALA A 22 15.57 3.94 -2.15
N ALA A 23 15.31 2.65 -1.91
CA ALA A 23 15.72 1.56 -2.78
C ALA A 23 15.10 1.67 -4.18
N LEU A 24 13.85 2.15 -4.30
CA LEU A 24 13.26 2.45 -5.60
C LEU A 24 13.99 3.60 -6.29
N GLY A 25 14.38 4.64 -5.56
CA GLY A 25 15.18 5.75 -6.08
C GLY A 25 16.50 5.27 -6.67
N ALA A 26 17.27 4.51 -5.91
CA ALA A 26 18.53 3.93 -6.36
C ALA A 26 18.37 3.08 -7.64
N LEU A 27 17.33 2.23 -7.68
CA LEU A 27 17.01 1.45 -8.88
C LEU A 27 16.73 2.34 -10.09
N LEU A 28 15.93 3.38 -9.91
CA LEU A 28 15.60 4.32 -10.98
C LEU A 28 16.82 5.11 -11.47
N ASP A 29 17.80 5.35 -10.63
CA ASP A 29 19.07 5.99 -10.96
C ASP A 29 20.08 5.03 -11.62
N GLY A 30 19.69 3.76 -11.81
CA GLY A 30 20.53 2.72 -12.43
C GLY A 30 21.50 2.06 -11.44
N GLU A 31 21.34 2.31 -10.15
CA GLU A 31 22.12 1.67 -9.10
C GLU A 31 21.53 0.31 -8.73
N THR A 32 22.33 -0.54 -8.09
CA THR A 32 21.83 -1.80 -7.50
C THR A 32 21.32 -1.51 -6.09
N PRO A 33 20.00 -1.64 -5.81
CA PRO A 33 19.49 -1.42 -4.47
C PRO A 33 20.07 -2.40 -3.47
N ALA A 34 20.15 -1.98 -2.20
CA ALA A 34 20.49 -2.89 -1.12
C ALA A 34 19.47 -4.05 -1.08
N PRO A 35 19.91 -5.28 -0.77
CA PRO A 35 19.00 -6.42 -0.67
C PRO A 35 17.88 -6.16 0.33
N SER A 36 16.64 -6.40 -0.09
CA SER A 36 15.50 -6.33 0.82
C SER A 36 15.61 -7.43 1.90
N PRO A 37 15.23 -7.14 3.15
CA PRO A 37 15.07 -8.19 4.15
C PRO A 37 14.13 -9.28 3.66
N LYS A 38 14.42 -10.55 3.97
CA LYS A 38 13.57 -11.69 3.55
C LYS A 38 12.14 -11.60 4.07
N ARG A 39 11.90 -10.81 5.10
CA ARG A 39 10.60 -10.59 5.75
C ARG A 39 10.52 -9.14 6.21
N PRO A 40 9.32 -8.50 6.15
CA PRO A 40 9.12 -7.17 6.70
C PRO A 40 9.55 -7.09 8.17
N ALA A 41 10.26 -6.02 8.52
CA ALA A 41 10.74 -5.82 9.90
C ALA A 41 9.58 -5.51 10.85
N ALA A 42 8.57 -4.77 10.39
CA ALA A 42 7.35 -4.41 11.12
C ALA A 42 7.63 -3.99 12.57
N THR A 43 8.57 -3.05 12.74
CA THR A 43 9.17 -2.69 14.05
C THR A 43 8.17 -2.10 15.03
N MET A 44 7.04 -1.60 14.55
CA MET A 44 5.93 -1.12 15.39
C MET A 44 5.27 -2.24 16.20
N LEU A 45 5.37 -3.50 15.75
CA LEU A 45 4.91 -4.66 16.49
C LEU A 45 5.95 -5.11 17.51
N SER A 46 5.50 -5.51 18.69
CA SER A 46 6.37 -6.18 19.66
C SER A 46 6.94 -7.49 19.09
N PRO A 47 8.07 -8.01 19.58
CA PRO A 47 8.67 -9.26 19.10
C PRO A 47 7.71 -10.46 19.13
N ASN A 48 6.81 -10.51 20.12
CA ASN A 48 5.83 -11.58 20.26
C ASN A 48 4.70 -11.48 19.24
N GLU A 49 4.17 -10.28 19.02
CA GLU A 49 3.16 -10.01 18.01
C GLU A 49 3.71 -10.29 16.63
N ARG A 50 4.90 -9.80 16.31
CA ARG A 50 5.58 -9.98 15.03
C ARG A 50 5.79 -11.44 14.64
N ARG A 51 6.07 -12.33 15.62
CA ARG A 51 6.19 -13.77 15.37
C ARG A 51 4.87 -14.43 15.02
N ARG A 52 3.74 -13.91 15.51
CA ARG A 52 2.40 -14.48 15.34
C ARG A 52 1.59 -13.79 14.24
N ALA A 53 2.01 -12.61 13.82
CA ALA A 53 1.33 -11.83 12.79
C ALA A 53 1.36 -12.56 11.44
N PRO A 54 0.25 -12.54 10.70
CA PRO A 54 0.21 -13.02 9.34
C PRO A 54 1.04 -12.12 8.42
N GLU A 55 1.38 -12.62 7.24
CA GLU A 55 2.22 -11.88 6.30
C GLU A 55 1.57 -10.56 5.88
N SER A 56 0.27 -10.55 5.63
CA SER A 56 -0.49 -9.34 5.30
C SER A 56 -0.36 -8.24 6.35
N ALA A 57 -0.41 -8.61 7.64
CA ALA A 57 -0.22 -7.64 8.72
C ALA A 57 1.23 -7.13 8.81
N LEU A 58 2.21 -8.00 8.60
CA LEU A 58 3.62 -7.58 8.59
C LEU A 58 3.92 -6.60 7.47
N LEU A 59 3.46 -6.89 6.25
CA LEU A 59 3.58 -6.00 5.09
C LEU A 59 2.98 -4.64 5.37
N ALA A 60 1.73 -4.63 5.84
CA ALA A 60 0.99 -3.42 6.08
C ALA A 60 1.62 -2.55 7.19
N VAL A 61 2.01 -3.17 8.31
CA VAL A 61 2.65 -2.45 9.43
C VAL A 61 4.04 -1.93 9.04
N GLU A 62 4.80 -2.67 8.23
CA GLU A 62 6.11 -2.21 7.73
C GLU A 62 5.99 -0.91 6.96
N VAL A 63 5.18 -0.91 5.89
CA VAL A 63 5.07 0.27 5.03
C VAL A 63 4.37 1.44 5.72
N ALA A 64 3.40 1.16 6.60
CA ALA A 64 2.77 2.18 7.42
C ALA A 64 3.80 2.87 8.34
N GLY A 65 4.65 2.07 9.00
CA GLY A 65 5.73 2.58 9.85
C GLY A 65 6.72 3.44 9.09
N GLN A 66 7.14 3.02 7.88
CA GLN A 66 8.03 3.80 7.01
C GLN A 66 7.40 5.16 6.62
N ALA A 67 6.13 5.14 6.15
CA ALA A 67 5.44 6.36 5.73
C ALA A 67 5.22 7.34 6.89
N VAL A 68 4.84 6.84 8.07
CA VAL A 68 4.67 7.67 9.26
C VAL A 68 6.00 8.26 9.73
N ALA A 69 7.07 7.46 9.76
CA ALA A 69 8.40 7.95 10.12
C ALA A 69 8.87 9.07 9.18
N MET A 70 8.67 8.93 7.86
CA MET A 70 9.03 9.95 6.88
C MET A 70 8.21 11.24 7.05
N SER A 71 6.91 11.14 7.35
CA SER A 71 6.02 12.29 7.52
C SER A 71 6.19 13.01 8.86
N ALA A 72 6.87 12.39 9.82
CA ALA A 72 6.98 12.84 11.21
C ALA A 72 5.60 13.06 11.90
N ARG A 73 4.53 12.42 11.42
CA ARG A 73 3.19 12.48 12.03
C ARG A 73 3.09 11.49 13.20
N ASP A 74 2.22 11.81 14.15
CA ASP A 74 1.90 10.90 15.24
C ASP A 74 0.95 9.79 14.76
N ALA A 75 1.45 8.55 14.73
CA ALA A 75 0.72 7.37 14.29
C ALA A 75 -0.61 7.16 15.05
N SER A 76 -0.66 7.55 16.34
CA SER A 76 -1.84 7.35 17.20
C SER A 76 -3.03 8.25 16.81
N THR A 77 -2.81 9.26 15.98
CA THR A 77 -3.83 10.25 15.60
C THR A 77 -4.30 10.14 14.15
N LEU A 78 -3.64 9.30 13.33
CA LEU A 78 -3.91 9.20 11.90
C LEU A 78 -5.09 8.27 11.60
N PRO A 79 -6.22 8.77 11.05
CA PRO A 79 -7.17 7.91 10.37
C PRO A 79 -6.48 7.14 9.28
N CYS A 80 -6.98 5.95 8.96
CA CYS A 80 -6.32 5.12 7.98
C CYS A 80 -7.28 4.41 7.03
N VAL A 81 -6.82 4.25 5.79
CA VAL A 81 -7.45 3.47 4.73
C VAL A 81 -6.52 2.34 4.36
N PHE A 82 -6.97 1.10 4.53
CA PHE A 82 -6.22 -0.09 4.16
C PHE A 82 -6.87 -0.75 2.96
N ALA A 83 -6.12 -0.96 1.89
CA ALA A 83 -6.59 -1.55 0.66
C ALA A 83 -5.85 -2.87 0.37
N SER A 84 -6.58 -3.85 -0.15
CA SER A 84 -6.02 -5.10 -0.64
C SER A 84 -6.94 -5.70 -1.69
N ALA A 85 -6.39 -6.36 -2.70
CA ALA A 85 -7.17 -7.08 -3.70
C ALA A 85 -7.63 -8.46 -3.20
N HIS A 86 -6.75 -9.14 -2.46
CA HIS A 86 -6.89 -10.56 -2.15
C HIS A 86 -6.75 -10.89 -0.66
N GLY A 87 -6.39 -9.93 0.20
CA GLY A 87 -6.12 -10.18 1.62
C GLY A 87 -4.88 -11.05 1.83
N ASP A 88 -4.93 -11.94 2.84
CA ASP A 88 -3.86 -12.89 3.14
C ASP A 88 -4.07 -14.18 2.37
N GLN A 89 -3.39 -14.34 1.24
CA GLN A 89 -3.54 -15.53 0.38
C GLN A 89 -3.03 -16.82 1.04
N PRO A 90 -1.90 -16.83 1.76
CA PRO A 90 -1.46 -18.01 2.52
C PRO A 90 -2.49 -18.51 3.55
N ILE A 91 -3.17 -17.59 4.23
CA ILE A 91 -4.25 -17.97 5.16
C ILE A 91 -5.46 -18.51 4.40
N THR A 92 -5.83 -17.86 3.31
CA THR A 92 -6.96 -18.32 2.47
C THR A 92 -6.71 -19.72 1.92
N ASP A 93 -5.52 -19.99 1.40
CA ASP A 93 -5.12 -21.31 0.90
C ASP A 93 -5.20 -22.37 2.02
N TYR A 94 -4.61 -22.07 3.19
CA TYR A 94 -4.72 -22.94 4.37
C TYR A 94 -6.17 -23.22 4.75
N MET A 95 -7.02 -22.21 4.78
CA MET A 95 -8.43 -22.39 5.15
C MET A 95 -9.16 -23.28 4.14
N CYS A 96 -8.98 -23.04 2.85
CA CYS A 96 -9.56 -23.87 1.80
C CYS A 96 -9.13 -25.33 1.91
N ALA A 97 -7.83 -25.58 2.09
CA ALA A 97 -7.29 -26.94 2.26
C ALA A 97 -7.83 -27.64 3.53
N THR A 98 -7.87 -26.92 4.65
CA THR A 98 -8.36 -27.49 5.92
C THR A 98 -9.85 -27.77 5.87
N LEU A 99 -10.66 -26.86 5.32
CA LEU A 99 -12.10 -27.07 5.17
C LEU A 99 -12.45 -28.24 4.24
N ALA A 100 -11.62 -28.50 3.22
CA ALA A 100 -11.82 -29.62 2.32
C ALA A 100 -11.47 -30.98 2.93
N GLN A 101 -10.54 -31.04 3.89
CA GLN A 101 -9.99 -32.29 4.42
C GLN A 101 -10.43 -32.60 5.85
N ALA A 102 -10.36 -31.62 6.74
CA ALA A 102 -10.60 -31.78 8.17
C ALA A 102 -11.17 -30.48 8.79
N PRO A 103 -12.45 -30.13 8.52
CA PRO A 103 -13.03 -28.85 8.95
C PRO A 103 -12.93 -28.58 10.46
N ALA A 104 -12.94 -29.64 11.28
CA ALA A 104 -12.82 -29.54 12.74
C ALA A 104 -11.42 -29.11 13.20
N GLU A 105 -10.41 -29.15 12.35
CA GLU A 105 -9.04 -28.76 12.66
C GLU A 105 -8.73 -27.30 12.27
N LEU A 106 -9.75 -26.53 11.87
CA LEU A 106 -9.56 -25.14 11.50
C LEU A 106 -9.04 -24.32 12.68
N SER A 107 -7.87 -23.69 12.50
CA SER A 107 -7.24 -22.88 13.54
C SER A 107 -8.04 -21.60 13.81
N PRO A 108 -8.53 -21.34 15.04
CA PRO A 108 -9.23 -20.10 15.38
C PRO A 108 -8.39 -18.84 15.15
N ILE A 109 -7.07 -18.92 15.37
CA ILE A 109 -6.15 -17.79 15.17
C ILE A 109 -6.02 -17.47 13.67
N ARG A 110 -5.91 -18.49 12.80
CA ARG A 110 -5.85 -18.26 11.36
C ARG A 110 -7.19 -17.76 10.81
N PHE A 111 -8.30 -18.28 11.33
CA PHE A 111 -9.62 -17.75 11.01
C PHE A 111 -9.75 -16.26 11.41
N HIS A 112 -9.34 -15.91 12.64
CA HIS A 112 -9.33 -14.51 13.10
C HIS A 112 -8.50 -13.61 12.18
N ASN A 113 -7.37 -14.08 11.68
CA ASN A 113 -6.48 -13.32 10.80
C ASN A 113 -6.88 -13.34 9.31
N SER A 114 -7.93 -14.09 8.93
CA SER A 114 -8.37 -14.17 7.52
C SER A 114 -9.28 -13.01 7.10
N VAL A 115 -9.79 -12.23 8.05
CA VAL A 115 -10.68 -11.12 7.72
C VAL A 115 -9.90 -10.00 7.03
N HIS A 116 -10.54 -9.36 6.05
CA HIS A 116 -9.89 -8.35 5.21
C HIS A 116 -9.31 -7.17 6.01
N ASN A 117 -9.91 -6.84 7.16
CA ASN A 117 -9.45 -5.76 8.03
C ASN A 117 -8.44 -6.19 9.12
N ALA A 118 -7.93 -7.43 9.11
CA ALA A 118 -6.92 -7.87 10.07
C ALA A 118 -5.65 -7.00 10.08
N PRO A 119 -5.08 -6.59 8.92
CA PRO A 119 -3.90 -5.72 8.89
C PRO A 119 -4.15 -4.36 9.55
N VAL A 120 -5.31 -3.74 9.34
CA VAL A 120 -5.63 -2.47 9.98
C VAL A 120 -5.81 -2.63 11.49
N GLY A 121 -6.40 -3.74 11.94
CA GLY A 121 -6.49 -4.06 13.35
C GLY A 121 -5.12 -4.19 14.02
N CYS A 122 -4.18 -4.87 13.37
CA CYS A 122 -2.79 -4.97 13.84
C CYS A 122 -2.11 -3.59 13.91
N TRP A 123 -2.30 -2.74 12.90
CA TRP A 123 -1.74 -1.39 12.87
C TRP A 123 -2.30 -0.51 13.99
N THR A 124 -3.63 -0.45 14.14
CA THR A 124 -4.28 0.41 15.13
C THR A 124 -3.93 0.01 16.55
N MET A 125 -3.80 -1.30 16.84
CA MET A 125 -3.30 -1.78 18.11
C MET A 125 -1.83 -1.41 18.34
N ALA A 126 -0.96 -1.60 17.34
CA ALA A 126 0.47 -1.31 17.46
C ALA A 126 0.77 0.18 17.64
N SER A 127 -0.01 1.04 17.00
CA SER A 127 0.14 2.51 17.05
C SER A 127 -0.66 3.17 18.18
N GLY A 128 -1.53 2.41 18.87
CA GLY A 128 -2.48 2.99 19.84
C GLY A 128 -3.51 3.91 19.19
N CYS A 129 -3.78 3.77 17.90
CA CYS A 129 -4.67 4.65 17.14
C CYS A 129 -6.13 4.28 17.36
N HIS A 130 -6.94 5.26 17.78
CA HIS A 130 -8.40 5.15 17.92
C HIS A 130 -9.14 6.00 16.86
N ALA A 131 -8.44 6.59 15.90
CA ALA A 131 -9.05 7.32 14.81
C ALA A 131 -9.80 6.37 13.84
N PRO A 132 -10.75 6.87 13.04
CA PRO A 132 -11.47 6.05 12.07
C PRO A 132 -10.57 5.26 11.14
N SER A 133 -11.00 4.05 10.80
CA SER A 133 -10.30 3.19 9.84
C SER A 133 -11.28 2.59 8.83
N THR A 134 -10.85 2.50 7.58
CA THR A 134 -11.63 1.94 6.46
C THR A 134 -10.82 0.83 5.80
N ALA A 135 -11.49 -0.25 5.40
CA ALA A 135 -10.91 -1.33 4.59
C ALA A 135 -11.56 -1.35 3.20
N VAL A 136 -10.74 -1.33 2.14
CA VAL A 136 -11.19 -1.23 0.74
C VAL A 136 -10.69 -2.40 -0.07
N ALA A 137 -11.57 -2.98 -0.91
CA ALA A 137 -11.21 -3.98 -1.90
C ALA A 137 -11.86 -3.65 -3.25
N ALA A 138 -11.07 -3.62 -4.32
CA ALA A 138 -11.53 -3.37 -5.69
C ALA A 138 -10.72 -4.19 -6.71
N GLN A 139 -10.34 -5.43 -6.34
CA GLN A 139 -9.51 -6.32 -7.16
C GLN A 139 -8.22 -5.60 -7.64
N GLY A 140 -7.86 -5.72 -8.92
CA GLY A 140 -6.70 -5.03 -9.49
C GLY A 140 -6.76 -3.49 -9.47
N ALA A 141 -7.88 -2.90 -9.02
CA ALA A 141 -8.06 -1.46 -8.84
C ALA A 141 -7.93 -1.00 -7.37
N SER A 142 -7.58 -1.89 -6.44
CA SER A 142 -7.60 -1.62 -4.99
C SER A 142 -6.71 -0.44 -4.59
N PHE A 143 -5.54 -0.26 -5.19
CA PHE A 143 -4.69 0.89 -4.89
C PHE A 143 -5.34 2.22 -5.31
N GLY A 144 -5.86 2.33 -6.53
CA GLY A 144 -6.50 3.57 -6.98
C GLY A 144 -7.80 3.87 -6.24
N ALA A 145 -8.59 2.84 -5.90
CA ALA A 145 -9.79 2.99 -5.07
C ALA A 145 -9.43 3.44 -3.65
N GLY A 146 -8.39 2.84 -3.03
CA GLY A 146 -7.89 3.24 -1.72
C GLY A 146 -7.32 4.67 -1.71
N LEU A 147 -6.60 5.07 -2.78
CA LEU A 147 -6.08 6.43 -2.93
C LEU A 147 -7.21 7.45 -3.04
N LEU A 148 -8.24 7.15 -3.82
CA LEU A 148 -9.43 8.01 -3.93
C LEU A 148 -10.15 8.16 -2.59
N GLU A 149 -10.35 7.05 -1.86
CA GLU A 149 -10.97 7.05 -0.53
C GLU A 149 -10.16 7.87 0.47
N ALA A 150 -8.84 7.63 0.57
CA ALA A 150 -7.97 8.36 1.47
C ALA A 150 -7.92 9.86 1.14
N ALA A 151 -7.83 10.23 -0.14
CA ALA A 151 -7.84 11.62 -0.56
C ALA A 151 -9.19 12.31 -0.26
N SER A 152 -10.31 11.59 -0.45
CA SER A 152 -11.65 12.10 -0.13
C SER A 152 -11.80 12.36 1.36
N GLN A 153 -11.37 11.44 2.23
CA GLN A 153 -11.36 11.63 3.68
C GLN A 153 -10.45 12.78 4.09
N THR A 154 -9.24 12.86 3.49
CA THR A 154 -8.28 13.94 3.77
C THR A 154 -8.88 15.31 3.49
N VAL A 155 -9.55 15.47 2.33
CA VAL A 155 -10.15 16.75 1.93
C VAL A 155 -11.41 17.05 2.74
N ALA A 156 -12.27 16.05 2.97
CA ALA A 156 -13.53 16.24 3.69
C ALA A 156 -13.29 16.60 5.17
N ASP A 157 -12.39 15.89 5.82
CA ASP A 157 -12.13 16.05 7.26
C ASP A 157 -11.02 17.09 7.56
N GLN A 158 -10.34 17.64 6.55
CA GLN A 158 -9.23 18.59 6.67
C GLN A 158 -8.12 18.11 7.63
N ARG A 159 -7.82 16.81 7.60
CA ARG A 159 -6.79 16.17 8.44
C ARG A 159 -5.97 15.14 7.66
N PRO A 160 -4.73 14.85 8.09
CA PRO A 160 -3.93 13.82 7.44
C PRO A 160 -4.57 12.43 7.56
N VAL A 161 -4.39 11.61 6.51
CA VAL A 161 -4.86 10.22 6.45
C VAL A 161 -3.73 9.31 5.98
N LEU A 162 -3.56 8.17 6.62
CA LEU A 162 -2.65 7.12 6.20
C LEU A 162 -3.36 6.17 5.23
N LEU A 163 -2.87 6.07 4.00
CA LEU A 163 -3.23 5.02 3.05
C LEU A 163 -2.21 3.89 3.13
N VAL A 164 -2.68 2.65 3.19
CA VAL A 164 -1.86 1.44 3.05
C VAL A 164 -2.50 0.56 2.00
N CYS A 165 -1.71 0.02 1.06
CA CYS A 165 -2.17 -0.98 0.10
C CYS A 165 -1.17 -2.14 0.06
N SER A 166 -1.64 -3.37 0.30
CA SER A 166 -0.76 -4.53 0.36
C SER A 166 -1.45 -5.81 -0.09
N ASP A 167 -0.73 -6.63 -0.83
CA ASP A 167 -1.16 -7.95 -1.22
C ASP A 167 0.00 -8.95 -1.05
N THR A 168 -0.31 -10.11 -0.43
CA THR A 168 0.64 -11.21 -0.25
C THR A 168 0.73 -12.04 -1.51
N ALA A 169 1.86 -12.73 -1.70
CA ALA A 169 1.99 -13.71 -2.76
C ALA A 169 0.98 -14.85 -2.58
N GLY A 170 0.44 -15.34 -3.68
CA GLY A 170 -0.37 -16.56 -3.73
C GLY A 170 0.46 -17.79 -4.01
N SER A 171 -0.04 -18.96 -3.62
CA SER A 171 0.54 -20.26 -3.91
C SER A 171 -0.51 -21.22 -4.46
N GLY A 172 -0.05 -22.31 -5.10
CA GLY A 172 -0.94 -23.34 -5.64
C GLY A 172 -2.06 -22.79 -6.54
N PRO A 173 -3.25 -23.39 -6.52
CA PRO A 173 -4.37 -22.99 -7.37
C PRO A 173 -4.79 -21.53 -7.16
N LEU A 174 -4.66 -21.01 -5.94
CA LEU A 174 -4.99 -19.62 -5.63
C LEU A 174 -4.02 -18.64 -6.31
N GLY A 175 -2.71 -18.94 -6.29
CA GLY A 175 -1.70 -18.16 -7.00
C GLY A 175 -1.92 -18.13 -8.51
N GLU A 176 -2.34 -19.25 -9.11
CA GLU A 176 -2.67 -19.34 -10.54
C GLU A 176 -3.85 -18.42 -10.92
N VAL A 177 -4.89 -18.37 -10.08
CA VAL A 177 -6.09 -17.54 -10.31
C VAL A 177 -5.80 -16.06 -10.09
N THR A 178 -5.12 -15.72 -9.00
CA THR A 178 -4.86 -14.32 -8.62
C THR A 178 -3.69 -13.71 -9.39
N ARG A 179 -2.78 -14.55 -9.88
CA ARG A 179 -1.52 -14.17 -10.52
C ARG A 179 -0.66 -13.23 -9.66
N CYS A 180 -0.81 -13.33 -8.34
CA CYS A 180 -0.03 -12.58 -7.39
C CYS A 180 1.22 -13.39 -7.04
N SER A 181 2.31 -13.16 -7.77
CA SER A 181 3.53 -13.98 -7.70
C SER A 181 4.51 -13.55 -6.61
N GLU A 182 4.44 -12.29 -6.17
CA GLU A 182 5.32 -11.73 -5.14
C GLU A 182 4.51 -10.84 -4.20
N SER A 183 4.91 -10.77 -2.94
CA SER A 183 4.31 -9.85 -1.97
C SER A 183 4.76 -8.41 -2.25
N PHE A 184 3.83 -7.46 -2.13
CA PHE A 184 4.10 -6.04 -2.35
C PHE A 184 3.24 -5.20 -1.43
N ALA A 185 3.82 -4.13 -0.88
CA ALA A 185 3.10 -3.18 -0.06
C ALA A 185 3.58 -1.76 -0.28
N VAL A 186 2.68 -0.80 -0.15
CA VAL A 186 2.91 0.64 -0.26
C VAL A 186 2.07 1.37 0.77
N ALA A 187 2.59 2.48 1.30
CA ALA A 187 1.82 3.40 2.12
C ALA A 187 2.11 4.85 1.74
N LEU A 188 1.11 5.71 1.92
CA LEU A 188 1.22 7.17 1.75
C LEU A 188 0.58 7.86 2.95
N VAL A 189 1.23 8.89 3.48
CA VAL A 189 0.57 9.86 4.37
C VAL A 189 0.15 11.04 3.52
N LEU A 190 -1.17 11.29 3.48
CA LEU A 190 -1.78 12.36 2.70
C LEU A 190 -2.24 13.49 3.64
N ALA A 191 -2.02 14.74 3.25
CA ALA A 191 -2.45 15.93 3.99
C ALA A 191 -3.33 16.84 3.11
N ALA A 192 -4.26 17.57 3.74
CA ALA A 192 -5.19 18.47 3.05
C ALA A 192 -4.55 19.78 2.56
N ALA A 193 -3.43 20.17 3.15
CA ALA A 193 -2.69 21.40 2.81
C ALA A 193 -1.18 21.14 2.76
N ALA A 194 -0.48 21.97 1.98
CA ALA A 194 0.98 21.96 1.95
C ALA A 194 1.56 22.27 3.34
N GLY A 195 2.57 21.50 3.72
CA GLY A 195 3.27 21.64 4.99
C GLY A 195 4.78 21.43 4.86
N PRO A 196 5.52 21.58 5.96
CA PRO A 196 6.98 21.38 5.94
C PRO A 196 7.43 20.00 5.50
N ALA A 197 6.60 18.96 5.71
CA ALA A 197 6.88 17.58 5.30
C ALA A 197 6.37 17.25 3.89
N SER A 198 5.69 18.17 3.19
CA SER A 198 5.14 17.91 1.87
C SER A 198 6.23 17.62 0.84
N ILE A 199 6.12 16.50 0.17
CA ILE A 199 7.03 15.99 -0.87
C ILE A 199 6.51 16.37 -2.25
N ALA A 200 5.19 16.22 -2.46
CA ALA A 200 4.50 16.52 -3.71
C ALA A 200 3.03 16.81 -3.47
N SER A 201 2.39 17.54 -4.39
CA SER A 201 0.92 17.59 -4.49
C SER A 201 0.42 16.55 -5.47
N LEU A 202 -0.79 16.03 -5.22
CA LEU A 202 -1.53 15.16 -6.10
C LEU A 202 -2.87 15.82 -6.43
N ASP A 203 -3.13 16.05 -7.71
CA ASP A 203 -4.45 16.41 -8.22
C ASP A 203 -5.12 15.16 -8.80
N LEU A 204 -6.22 14.73 -8.19
CA LEU A 204 -6.90 13.49 -8.53
C LEU A 204 -8.21 13.80 -9.27
N GLN A 205 -8.43 13.14 -10.39
CA GLN A 205 -9.65 13.26 -11.19
C GLN A 205 -10.12 11.88 -11.67
N LEU A 206 -11.41 11.58 -11.45
CA LEU A 206 -12.03 10.39 -12.02
C LEU A 206 -12.36 10.61 -13.49
N LEU A 207 -11.88 9.70 -14.33
CA LEU A 207 -12.08 9.69 -15.79
C LEU A 207 -12.44 8.27 -16.26
N ALA A 208 -12.77 8.14 -17.54
CA ALA A 208 -12.86 6.82 -18.16
C ALA A 208 -11.48 6.12 -18.08
N ARG A 209 -11.50 4.82 -17.78
CA ARG A 209 -10.28 4.02 -17.67
C ARG A 209 -9.56 3.94 -19.02
N GLN A 210 -8.28 4.21 -19.01
CA GLN A 210 -7.37 4.08 -20.14
C GLN A 210 -6.35 2.96 -19.87
N ALA A 211 -5.63 2.55 -20.90
CA ALA A 211 -4.49 1.67 -20.72
C ALA A 211 -3.44 2.34 -19.82
N PRO A 212 -2.87 1.62 -18.86
CA PRO A 212 -1.85 2.18 -17.98
C PRO A 212 -0.60 2.56 -18.79
N ALA A 213 0.00 3.70 -18.46
CA ALA A 213 1.27 4.12 -19.06
C ALA A 213 2.34 3.02 -18.88
N PRO A 214 3.23 2.85 -19.87
CA PRO A 214 4.33 1.92 -19.75
C PRO A 214 5.26 2.32 -18.59
N LEU A 215 5.80 1.31 -17.92
CA LEU A 215 6.88 1.47 -16.94
C LEU A 215 8.16 0.86 -17.54
N PRO A 216 9.35 1.35 -17.18
CA PRO A 216 10.59 0.68 -17.54
C PRO A 216 10.69 -0.69 -16.85
N GLU A 217 11.40 -1.62 -17.48
CA GLU A 217 11.79 -2.85 -16.79
C GLU A 217 12.84 -2.54 -15.71
N PRO A 218 12.82 -3.22 -14.58
CA PRO A 218 11.97 -4.37 -14.22
C PRO A 218 10.59 -3.99 -13.62
N LEU A 219 10.27 -2.70 -13.46
CA LEU A 219 9.04 -2.25 -12.79
C LEU A 219 7.77 -2.69 -13.53
N ALA A 220 7.83 -2.79 -14.87
CA ALA A 220 6.71 -3.28 -15.67
C ALA A 220 6.37 -4.74 -15.35
N GLU A 221 7.39 -5.59 -15.16
CA GLU A 221 7.22 -6.98 -14.73
C GLU A 221 6.60 -7.04 -13.33
N TRP A 222 7.15 -6.30 -12.36
CA TRP A 222 6.67 -6.32 -10.97
C TRP A 222 5.23 -5.83 -10.85
N ARG A 223 4.85 -4.81 -11.63
CA ARG A 223 3.45 -4.36 -11.70
C ARG A 223 2.47 -5.45 -12.14
N ARG A 224 2.90 -6.38 -13.00
CA ARG A 224 2.08 -7.51 -13.43
C ARG A 224 1.96 -8.60 -12.36
N GLY A 225 2.94 -8.69 -11.48
CA GLY A 225 3.05 -9.73 -10.46
C GLY A 225 2.30 -9.48 -9.16
N ASN A 226 1.74 -8.27 -8.96
CA ASN A 226 1.00 -7.95 -7.74
C ASN A 226 0.03 -6.77 -7.95
N PRO A 227 -1.24 -6.84 -7.50
CA PRO A 227 -2.22 -5.75 -7.63
C PRO A 227 -1.78 -4.44 -6.97
N SER A 228 -1.17 -4.51 -5.78
CA SER A 228 -0.67 -3.32 -5.06
C SER A 228 0.52 -2.66 -5.76
N ALA A 229 1.27 -3.41 -6.59
CA ALA A 229 2.37 -2.87 -7.39
C ALA A 229 1.91 -1.98 -8.56
N THR A 230 0.60 -1.85 -8.81
CA THR A 230 0.06 -0.80 -9.69
C THR A 230 0.42 0.60 -9.20
N SER A 231 0.71 0.78 -7.91
CA SER A 231 1.23 1.99 -7.30
C SER A 231 2.61 2.43 -7.84
N LEU A 232 3.39 1.53 -8.45
CA LEU A 232 4.72 1.84 -8.98
C LEU A 232 4.69 2.98 -10.01
N ALA A 233 3.59 3.16 -10.75
CA ALA A 233 3.43 4.29 -11.67
C ALA A 233 3.47 5.64 -10.93
N LEU A 234 2.73 5.75 -9.81
CA LEU A 234 2.73 6.94 -8.97
C LEU A 234 4.06 7.10 -8.22
N LEU A 235 4.59 6.01 -7.64
CA LEU A 235 5.85 6.05 -6.90
C LEU A 235 7.04 6.49 -7.76
N THR A 236 7.06 6.08 -9.04
CA THR A 236 8.08 6.53 -10.00
C THR A 236 8.01 8.04 -10.23
N LEU A 237 6.81 8.62 -10.36
CA LEU A 237 6.64 10.06 -10.49
C LEU A 237 7.04 10.80 -9.21
N LEU A 238 6.63 10.30 -8.03
CA LEU A 238 7.01 10.87 -6.73
C LEU A 238 8.53 10.87 -6.51
N ASN A 239 9.24 9.91 -7.09
CA ASN A 239 10.69 9.86 -7.02
C ASN A 239 11.36 10.79 -8.05
N ARG A 240 10.92 10.73 -9.33
CA ARG A 240 11.57 11.38 -10.47
C ARG A 240 11.19 12.85 -10.65
N GLY A 241 10.07 13.31 -10.11
CA GLY A 241 9.61 14.69 -10.22
C GLY A 241 8.13 14.83 -10.54
N SER A 242 7.76 15.76 -11.42
CA SER A 242 6.37 16.03 -11.78
C SER A 242 5.94 15.20 -13.00
N GLY A 243 4.63 14.96 -13.12
CA GLY A 243 4.08 14.22 -14.25
C GLY A 243 2.67 13.74 -14.02
N ARG A 244 2.21 12.86 -14.91
CA ARG A 244 0.85 12.33 -14.87
C ARG A 244 0.87 10.81 -15.00
N CYS A 245 0.04 10.13 -14.19
CA CYS A 245 -0.28 8.73 -14.40
C CYS A 245 -1.80 8.50 -14.30
N GLN A 246 -2.26 7.34 -14.76
CA GLN A 246 -3.60 6.88 -14.54
C GLN A 246 -3.59 5.53 -13.85
N LEU A 247 -4.34 5.44 -12.76
CA LEU A 247 -4.54 4.24 -11.96
C LEU A 247 -5.95 3.69 -12.21
N ALA A 248 -6.13 2.38 -12.17
CA ALA A 248 -7.47 1.81 -12.13
C ALA A 248 -8.12 2.15 -10.78
N ALA A 249 -9.36 2.65 -10.78
CA ALA A 249 -10.14 2.93 -9.57
C ALA A 249 -11.40 2.08 -9.44
N ALA A 250 -11.94 1.61 -10.56
CA ALA A 250 -13.05 0.66 -10.64
C ALA A 250 -13.04 -0.02 -12.03
N SER A 251 -14.03 -0.89 -12.30
CA SER A 251 -14.10 -1.64 -13.56
C SER A 251 -14.00 -0.76 -14.82
N GLY A 252 -14.75 0.35 -14.88
CA GLY A 252 -14.77 1.28 -16.03
C GLY A 252 -14.12 2.63 -15.74
N LEU A 253 -13.61 2.85 -14.52
CA LEU A 253 -13.09 4.15 -14.08
C LEU A 253 -11.58 4.10 -13.85
N GLY A 254 -10.91 5.15 -14.31
CA GLY A 254 -9.52 5.47 -14.01
C GLY A 254 -9.44 6.68 -13.09
N LEU A 255 -8.46 6.68 -12.21
CA LEU A 255 -8.05 7.82 -11.41
C LEU A 255 -6.82 8.44 -12.09
N GLN A 256 -7.01 9.58 -12.74
CA GLN A 256 -5.89 10.39 -13.21
C GLN A 256 -5.27 11.06 -12.00
N VAL A 257 -3.95 11.00 -11.91
CA VAL A 257 -3.16 11.63 -10.87
C VAL A 257 -2.12 12.52 -11.53
N ASP A 258 -2.26 13.84 -11.36
CA ASP A 258 -1.26 14.82 -11.72
C ASP A 258 -0.38 15.06 -10.49
N VAL A 259 0.92 14.81 -10.63
CA VAL A 259 1.93 14.94 -9.58
C VAL A 259 2.73 16.19 -9.82
N GLU A 260 2.82 17.07 -8.82
CA GLU A 260 3.70 18.22 -8.81
C GLU A 260 4.58 18.16 -7.56
N ARG A 261 5.88 17.93 -7.77
CA ARG A 261 6.84 17.82 -6.67
C ARG A 261 7.14 19.17 -6.06
N THR A 262 7.26 19.22 -4.74
CA THR A 262 7.80 20.42 -4.07
C THR A 262 9.32 20.44 -4.24
N ASP A 263 9.91 21.64 -4.46
CA ASP A 263 11.35 21.86 -4.73
C ASP A 263 12.29 21.47 -3.56
N LYS A 264 11.89 20.54 -2.71
CA LYS A 264 12.73 20.03 -1.62
C LYS A 264 13.47 18.79 -2.10
N GLU A 265 14.81 18.83 -2.08
CA GLU A 265 15.63 17.62 -2.13
C GLU A 265 15.19 16.69 -1.00
N LEU A 266 14.78 15.46 -1.35
CA LEU A 266 14.63 14.39 -0.37
C LEU A 266 16.02 14.24 0.29
N ALA A 267 16.10 14.46 1.59
CA ALA A 267 17.34 14.24 2.33
C ALA A 267 17.83 12.82 2.03
N LYS A 268 19.01 12.75 1.41
CA LYS A 268 19.70 11.49 1.06
C LYS A 268 20.10 10.73 2.30
#